data_11ac54bb1ef69b0ca06fa58cc90bc88f
#
_entry.id   11ac54bb1ef69b0ca06fa58cc90bc88f
#
_cell.length_a   1.000
_cell.length_b   1.000
_cell.length_c   1.000
_cell.angle_alpha   90.00
_cell.angle_beta   90.00
_cell.angle_gamma   90.00
#
_symmetry.space_group_name_H-M   'P 1'
#
loop_
_entity.id
_entity.type
_entity.pdbx_description
1 polymer ?
#
loop_
_entity_poly.entity_id
_entity_poly.type
_entity_poly.pdbx_seq_one_letter_code
_entity_poly.pdbx_strand_id
1 'polypeptide(L)'
;MVRGWAQHPGDRHHGAHGGLVSRSLDVKVGDLLDFSQNINPLGAPRDALSAARWAIEEESGRYPDLEYTELRGALADYLGVPAERIVPTNGGAEALFLAARAAEKEGGALVLEPTFSEYAAAARASGMAPVRRVARRREEGFGWDPDSLGDLEGISVVFLCNPNNPTGDALDQGEVLEAAARVKEAGAVLIVDEAFADFVPEISVAAMVDEKLWVARSFTKFFAIPGLRLGCLVCDDAERIQALQPSWPVNAVAAAAGISAARDPEFTEAAVAEVARLRQRLFVALDALAELQPFPGAANFLLVHGPDGLTERLARRGVLVRGCGPFEGLGPEYFRVAVRDEASNGRLVAAIREEL
;
A
#
# COMPACT_ATOMS: atom_id res chain seq x y z
N MET A 1 -5.58 29.93 8.22
CA MET A 1 -6.20 29.17 7.12
C MET A 1 -5.12 28.27 6.52
N VAL A 2 -5.07 27.00 6.90
CA VAL A 2 -4.22 26.01 6.23
C VAL A 2 -4.94 25.66 4.94
N ARG A 3 -4.72 26.47 3.89
CA ARG A 3 -5.26 26.18 2.55
C ARG A 3 -4.45 25.05 1.93
N GLY A 4 -5.14 23.96 1.64
CA GLY A 4 -4.71 22.96 0.64
C GLY A 4 -3.44 22.21 1.02
N TRP A 5 -3.60 21.07 1.64
CA TRP A 5 -2.60 20.02 1.62
C TRP A 5 -2.16 19.85 0.18
N ALA A 6 -0.86 19.97 -0.10
CA ALA A 6 -0.32 20.02 -1.45
C ALA A 6 -0.92 18.92 -2.34
N GLN A 7 -1.76 19.33 -3.28
CA GLN A 7 -2.18 18.46 -4.37
C GLN A 7 -0.96 18.22 -5.24
N HIS A 8 -0.59 16.96 -5.40
CA HIS A 8 0.43 16.59 -6.35
C HIS A 8 -0.13 16.84 -7.77
N PRO A 9 0.65 17.32 -8.74
CA PRO A 9 0.18 17.43 -10.11
C PRO A 9 -0.42 16.08 -10.58
N GLY A 10 -1.65 16.10 -11.11
CA GLY A 10 -2.33 14.91 -11.64
C GLY A 10 -3.20 14.16 -10.63
N ASP A 11 -3.91 14.83 -9.72
CA ASP A 11 -4.90 14.26 -8.78
C ASP A 11 -4.33 13.16 -7.85
N ARG A 12 -3.04 13.19 -7.55
CA ARG A 12 -2.41 12.24 -6.64
C ARG A 12 -2.52 12.75 -5.20
N HIS A 13 -3.07 11.92 -4.33
CA HIS A 13 -3.25 12.24 -2.93
C HIS A 13 -2.45 11.25 -2.06
N HIS A 14 -1.41 11.75 -1.39
CA HIS A 14 -0.58 10.94 -0.50
C HIS A 14 -0.68 11.43 0.95
N GLY A 15 -0.44 10.54 1.92
CA GLY A 15 -0.11 10.88 3.30
C GLY A 15 1.30 11.49 3.41
N ALA A 16 1.88 11.46 4.60
CA ALA A 16 3.24 11.95 4.87
C ALA A 16 3.43 13.47 4.77
N HIS A 17 2.42 14.24 5.20
CA HIS A 17 2.51 15.70 5.26
C HIS A 17 3.18 16.25 6.52
N GLY A 18 3.77 15.40 7.37
CA GLY A 18 4.39 15.79 8.65
C GLY A 18 5.34 16.99 8.53
N GLY A 19 6.17 17.04 7.46
CA GLY A 19 7.06 18.19 7.24
C GLY A 19 6.35 19.50 6.89
N LEU A 20 5.20 19.46 6.23
CA LEU A 20 4.40 20.66 5.95
C LEU A 20 3.70 21.14 7.20
N VAL A 21 3.09 20.24 7.97
CA VAL A 21 2.41 20.56 9.22
C VAL A 21 3.40 21.04 10.26
N SER A 22 4.54 20.39 10.41
CA SER A 22 5.64 20.80 11.28
C SER A 22 6.01 22.29 11.05
N ARG A 23 6.21 22.68 9.78
CA ARG A 23 6.49 24.08 9.42
C ARG A 23 5.33 25.03 9.72
N SER A 24 4.07 24.58 9.53
CA SER A 24 2.89 25.44 9.75
C SER A 24 2.57 25.65 11.23
N LEU A 25 2.92 24.70 12.08
CA LEU A 25 2.73 24.76 13.53
C LEU A 25 3.98 25.22 14.29
N ASP A 26 5.11 25.42 13.59
CA ASP A 26 6.42 25.73 14.19
C ASP A 26 6.85 24.70 15.25
N VAL A 27 6.65 23.41 14.97
CA VAL A 27 7.05 22.29 15.81
C VAL A 27 7.98 21.35 15.06
N LYS A 28 8.81 20.56 15.76
CA LYS A 28 9.64 19.55 15.11
C LYS A 28 8.76 18.40 14.58
N VAL A 29 9.15 17.83 13.44
CA VAL A 29 8.44 16.67 12.87
C VAL A 29 8.33 15.52 13.87
N GLY A 30 9.38 15.30 14.69
CA GLY A 30 9.40 14.25 15.71
C GLY A 30 8.43 14.48 16.89
N ASP A 31 7.91 15.68 17.07
CA ASP A 31 6.94 16.02 18.12
C ASP A 31 5.49 15.76 17.64
N LEU A 32 5.29 15.53 16.34
CA LEU A 32 4.00 15.20 15.76
C LEU A 32 3.63 13.74 16.02
N LEU A 33 2.38 13.52 16.39
CA LEU A 33 1.81 12.16 16.47
C LEU A 33 1.20 11.81 15.11
N ASP A 34 2.00 11.18 14.23
CA ASP A 34 1.62 10.95 12.83
C ASP A 34 1.00 9.57 12.61
N PHE A 35 -0.32 9.52 12.43
CA PHE A 35 -1.13 8.35 12.03
C PHE A 35 -1.50 8.37 10.54
N SER A 36 -0.97 9.31 9.75
CA SER A 36 -1.28 9.41 8.32
C SER A 36 -0.52 8.40 7.46
N GLN A 37 0.54 7.79 7.99
CA GLN A 37 1.43 6.85 7.32
C GLN A 37 1.27 5.44 7.89
N ASN A 38 0.97 4.47 7.03
CA ASN A 38 0.76 3.07 7.42
C ASN A 38 2.10 2.33 7.51
N ILE A 39 2.92 2.66 8.49
CA ILE A 39 4.21 2.01 8.73
C ILE A 39 4.08 1.05 9.92
N ASN A 40 4.73 -0.12 9.83
CA ASN A 40 4.74 -1.11 10.89
C ASN A 40 5.20 -0.49 12.22
N PRO A 41 4.39 -0.57 13.29
CA PRO A 41 4.72 0.02 14.59
C PRO A 41 5.95 -0.63 15.28
N LEU A 42 6.35 -1.83 14.89
CA LEU A 42 7.55 -2.48 15.41
C LEU A 42 8.85 -1.85 14.88
N GLY A 43 8.76 -1.00 13.85
CA GLY A 43 9.93 -0.47 13.15
C GLY A 43 10.55 -1.49 12.20
N ALA A 44 11.73 -1.17 11.67
CA ALA A 44 12.46 -2.08 10.78
C ALA A 44 13.19 -3.18 11.57
N PRO A 45 13.33 -4.40 10.99
CA PRO A 45 14.17 -5.45 11.57
C PRO A 45 15.59 -4.93 11.84
N ARG A 46 16.17 -5.29 12.98
CA ARG A 46 17.50 -4.76 13.38
C ARG A 46 18.58 -5.16 12.39
N ASP A 47 18.52 -6.39 11.91
CA ASP A 47 19.51 -6.92 10.98
C ASP A 47 19.38 -6.28 9.59
N ALA A 48 18.16 -5.95 9.16
CA ALA A 48 17.93 -5.18 7.95
C ALA A 48 18.54 -3.76 8.02
N LEU A 49 18.44 -3.09 9.18
CA LEU A 49 19.11 -1.79 9.38
C LEU A 49 20.62 -1.93 9.43
N SER A 50 21.14 -3.02 9.98
CA SER A 50 22.58 -3.31 10.01
C SER A 50 23.11 -3.59 8.60
N ALA A 51 22.39 -4.38 7.80
CA ALA A 51 22.69 -4.62 6.40
C ALA A 51 22.66 -3.34 5.55
N ALA A 52 21.66 -2.46 5.81
CA ALA A 52 21.59 -1.15 5.15
C ALA A 52 22.81 -0.27 5.44
N ARG A 53 23.25 -0.21 6.70
CA ARG A 53 24.47 0.55 7.09
C ARG A 53 25.72 0.00 6.44
N TRP A 54 25.88 -1.32 6.47
CA TRP A 54 26.98 -1.99 5.80
C TRP A 54 27.00 -1.67 4.30
N ALA A 55 25.85 -1.73 3.63
CA ALA A 55 25.78 -1.43 2.20
C ALA A 55 26.10 0.03 1.86
N ILE A 56 25.83 0.99 2.77
CA ILE A 56 26.27 2.39 2.60
C ILE A 56 27.80 2.46 2.61
N GLU A 57 28.46 1.74 3.50
CA GLU A 57 29.91 1.79 3.67
C GLU A 57 30.65 1.00 2.57
N GLU A 58 30.15 -0.18 2.20
CA GLU A 58 30.86 -1.13 1.36
C GLU A 58 30.38 -1.18 -0.10
N GLU A 59 29.09 -0.87 -0.36
CA GLU A 59 28.47 -1.05 -1.67
C GLU A 59 28.19 0.27 -2.41
N SER A 60 28.18 1.43 -1.73
CA SER A 60 27.82 2.71 -2.36
C SER A 60 28.75 3.16 -3.48
N GLY A 61 29.98 2.63 -3.52
CA GLY A 61 30.97 2.92 -4.55
C GLY A 61 30.89 2.03 -5.80
N ARG A 62 29.93 1.11 -5.88
CA ARG A 62 29.76 0.14 -6.96
C ARG A 62 28.33 0.13 -7.49
N TYR A 63 28.16 -0.26 -8.77
CA TYR A 63 26.82 -0.60 -9.25
C TYR A 63 26.35 -1.89 -8.60
N PRO A 64 25.05 -2.01 -8.24
CA PRO A 64 24.48 -3.27 -7.79
C PRO A 64 24.60 -4.38 -8.84
N ASP A 65 24.41 -5.63 -8.43
CA ASP A 65 24.20 -6.75 -9.36
C ASP A 65 23.03 -6.43 -10.31
N LEU A 66 23.30 -6.48 -11.62
CA LEU A 66 22.31 -6.14 -12.64
C LEU A 66 21.09 -7.04 -12.60
N GLU A 67 21.30 -8.32 -12.25
CA GLU A 67 20.26 -9.34 -12.18
C GLU A 67 19.59 -9.42 -10.78
N TYR A 68 20.15 -8.70 -9.80
CA TYR A 68 19.66 -8.78 -8.41
C TYR A 68 19.51 -10.21 -7.89
N THR A 69 20.45 -11.10 -8.24
CA THR A 69 20.39 -12.55 -8.03
C THR A 69 20.04 -12.91 -6.59
N GLU A 70 20.76 -12.33 -5.61
CA GLU A 70 20.52 -12.61 -4.19
C GLU A 70 19.20 -12.02 -3.70
N LEU A 71 18.87 -10.79 -4.13
CA LEU A 71 17.59 -10.16 -3.76
C LEU A 71 16.40 -10.94 -4.32
N ARG A 72 16.45 -11.33 -5.61
CA ARG A 72 15.39 -12.15 -6.23
C ARG A 72 15.21 -13.47 -5.50
N GLY A 73 16.31 -14.16 -5.16
CA GLY A 73 16.27 -15.39 -4.37
C GLY A 73 15.62 -15.20 -3.01
N ALA A 74 16.04 -14.19 -2.24
CA ALA A 74 15.47 -13.91 -0.92
C ALA A 74 13.98 -13.55 -0.98
N LEU A 75 13.57 -12.75 -1.98
CA LEU A 75 12.16 -12.40 -2.18
C LEU A 75 11.34 -13.61 -2.68
N ALA A 76 11.93 -14.49 -3.49
CA ALA A 76 11.31 -15.73 -3.97
C ALA A 76 10.99 -16.67 -2.81
N ASP A 77 11.96 -16.89 -1.93
CA ASP A 77 11.79 -17.69 -0.72
C ASP A 77 10.71 -17.10 0.20
N TYR A 78 10.74 -15.77 0.41
CA TYR A 78 9.79 -15.05 1.25
C TYR A 78 8.35 -15.12 0.71
N LEU A 79 8.17 -15.01 -0.61
CA LEU A 79 6.85 -15.00 -1.26
C LEU A 79 6.36 -16.40 -1.66
N GLY A 80 7.21 -17.43 -1.56
CA GLY A 80 6.89 -18.78 -2.02
C GLY A 80 6.70 -18.90 -3.54
N VAL A 81 7.49 -18.14 -4.32
CA VAL A 81 7.41 -18.10 -5.80
C VAL A 81 8.77 -18.37 -6.44
N PRO A 82 8.83 -18.81 -7.71
CA PRO A 82 10.09 -18.93 -8.43
C PRO A 82 10.79 -17.57 -8.63
N ALA A 83 12.12 -17.53 -8.47
CA ALA A 83 12.90 -16.29 -8.58
C ALA A 83 12.81 -15.64 -9.98
N GLU A 84 12.62 -16.44 -11.02
CA GLU A 84 12.42 -16.00 -12.41
C GLU A 84 11.11 -15.24 -12.63
N ARG A 85 10.16 -15.31 -11.69
CA ARG A 85 8.91 -14.55 -11.73
C ARG A 85 8.99 -13.17 -11.04
N ILE A 86 10.12 -12.84 -10.44
CA ILE A 86 10.29 -11.60 -9.66
C ILE A 86 11.03 -10.53 -10.48
N VAL A 87 10.42 -9.36 -10.59
CA VAL A 87 11.04 -8.13 -11.10
C VAL A 87 11.21 -7.17 -9.93
N PRO A 88 12.44 -6.98 -9.40
CA PRO A 88 12.69 -6.01 -8.33
C PRO A 88 12.40 -4.57 -8.78
N THR A 89 11.80 -3.76 -7.90
CA THR A 89 11.38 -2.39 -8.23
C THR A 89 11.71 -1.39 -7.11
N ASN A 90 11.79 -0.12 -7.47
CA ASN A 90 11.97 1.01 -6.55
C ASN A 90 10.65 1.32 -5.79
N GLY A 91 10.23 0.37 -4.96
CA GLY A 91 8.97 0.36 -4.24
C GLY A 91 7.79 -0.13 -5.09
N GLY A 92 6.66 -0.42 -4.43
CA GLY A 92 5.46 -0.92 -5.10
C GLY A 92 4.88 0.03 -6.16
N ALA A 93 5.09 1.34 -6.03
CA ALA A 93 4.61 2.29 -7.03
C ALA A 93 5.27 2.04 -8.41
N GLU A 94 6.59 1.79 -8.47
CA GLU A 94 7.22 1.44 -9.74
C GLU A 94 6.67 0.12 -10.29
N ALA A 95 6.40 -0.87 -9.43
CA ALA A 95 5.79 -2.13 -9.87
C ALA A 95 4.45 -1.91 -10.58
N LEU A 96 3.59 -1.03 -10.04
CA LEU A 96 2.30 -0.68 -10.63
C LEU A 96 2.45 0.02 -11.99
N PHE A 97 3.35 1.00 -12.09
CA PHE A 97 3.62 1.71 -13.35
C PHE A 97 4.23 0.78 -14.40
N LEU A 98 5.12 -0.10 -13.99
CA LEU A 98 5.75 -1.07 -14.86
C LEU A 98 4.73 -2.09 -15.39
N ALA A 99 3.87 -2.62 -14.51
CA ALA A 99 2.80 -3.54 -14.87
C ALA A 99 1.82 -2.88 -15.87
N ALA A 100 1.38 -1.65 -15.59
CA ALA A 100 0.52 -0.90 -16.52
C ALA A 100 1.20 -0.65 -17.88
N ARG A 101 2.51 -0.38 -17.88
CA ARG A 101 3.28 -0.18 -19.10
C ARG A 101 3.46 -1.47 -19.91
N ALA A 102 3.55 -2.61 -19.22
CA ALA A 102 3.77 -3.92 -19.84
C ALA A 102 2.49 -4.54 -20.40
N ALA A 103 1.33 -4.16 -19.87
CA ALA A 103 0.03 -4.63 -20.36
C ALA A 103 -0.28 -4.16 -21.78
N GLU A 104 -1.15 -4.87 -22.47
CA GLU A 104 -1.68 -4.46 -23.78
C GLU A 104 -2.44 -3.13 -23.66
N LYS A 105 -2.34 -2.27 -24.68
CA LYS A 105 -2.77 -0.87 -24.58
C LYS A 105 -4.02 -0.53 -25.42
N GLU A 106 -4.69 -1.51 -25.99
CA GLU A 106 -5.83 -1.29 -26.89
C GLU A 106 -7.12 -0.89 -26.16
N GLY A 107 -7.13 -0.94 -24.83
CA GLY A 107 -8.30 -0.65 -24.01
C GLY A 107 -8.03 0.34 -22.87
N GLY A 108 -9.05 0.49 -22.02
CA GLY A 108 -9.00 1.30 -20.83
C GLY A 108 -8.45 0.54 -19.62
N ALA A 109 -8.36 1.24 -18.49
CA ALA A 109 -8.05 0.63 -17.19
C ALA A 109 -9.23 0.80 -16.24
N LEU A 110 -9.65 -0.29 -15.61
CA LEU A 110 -10.67 -0.29 -14.56
C LEU A 110 -9.98 -0.13 -13.20
N VAL A 111 -10.48 0.81 -12.39
CA VAL A 111 -10.02 1.07 -11.02
C VAL A 111 -11.24 1.03 -10.11
N LEU A 112 -11.21 0.17 -9.08
CA LEU A 112 -12.30 0.00 -8.12
C LEU A 112 -12.13 0.96 -6.94
N GLU A 113 -12.89 2.05 -6.94
CA GLU A 113 -12.85 3.10 -5.92
C GLU A 113 -13.76 2.79 -4.70
N PRO A 114 -13.51 3.34 -3.52
CA PRO A 114 -12.35 4.18 -3.18
C PRO A 114 -11.07 3.35 -3.06
N THR A 115 -9.99 3.82 -3.70
CA THR A 115 -8.70 3.11 -3.65
C THR A 115 -7.50 4.04 -3.87
N PHE A 116 -6.31 3.47 -4.01
CA PHE A 116 -5.06 4.21 -4.14
C PHE A 116 -4.94 4.93 -5.48
N SER A 117 -4.69 6.24 -5.47
CA SER A 117 -4.71 7.11 -6.65
C SER A 117 -3.63 6.82 -7.71
N GLU A 118 -2.59 6.04 -7.37
CA GLU A 118 -1.53 5.70 -8.32
C GLU A 118 -1.98 4.76 -9.44
N TYR A 119 -3.05 3.99 -9.28
CA TYR A 119 -3.54 3.12 -10.35
C TYR A 119 -4.02 3.92 -11.56
N ALA A 120 -4.86 4.93 -11.31
CA ALA A 120 -5.31 5.84 -12.35
C ALA A 120 -4.14 6.63 -12.96
N ALA A 121 -3.12 6.98 -12.16
CA ALA A 121 -1.92 7.65 -12.65
C ALA A 121 -1.06 6.73 -13.51
N ALA A 122 -0.86 5.46 -13.11
CA ALA A 122 -0.14 4.46 -13.87
C ALA A 122 -0.80 4.17 -15.23
N ALA A 123 -2.14 4.03 -15.23
CA ALA A 123 -2.92 3.87 -16.46
C ALA A 123 -2.72 5.04 -17.43
N ARG A 124 -2.89 6.29 -16.96
CA ARG A 124 -2.67 7.48 -17.79
C ARG A 124 -1.23 7.59 -18.32
N ALA A 125 -0.24 7.32 -17.43
CA ALA A 125 1.17 7.35 -17.83
C ALA A 125 1.53 6.29 -18.88
N SER A 126 0.75 5.20 -18.93
CA SER A 126 0.90 4.14 -19.93
C SER A 126 0.09 4.40 -21.22
N GLY A 127 -0.60 5.54 -21.31
CA GLY A 127 -1.40 5.91 -22.47
C GLY A 127 -2.75 5.20 -22.55
N MET A 128 -3.19 4.52 -21.48
CA MET A 128 -4.52 3.92 -21.43
C MET A 128 -5.59 4.98 -21.17
N ALA A 129 -6.62 4.99 -21.99
CA ALA A 129 -7.80 5.82 -21.85
C ALA A 129 -9.02 5.10 -22.44
N PRO A 130 -10.23 5.32 -21.91
CA PRO A 130 -10.54 6.04 -20.68
C PRO A 130 -10.19 5.22 -19.44
N VAL A 131 -9.90 5.87 -18.31
CA VAL A 131 -9.85 5.22 -16.99
C VAL A 131 -11.29 5.15 -16.48
N ARG A 132 -11.79 3.91 -16.29
CA ARG A 132 -13.11 3.68 -15.70
C ARG A 132 -12.95 3.49 -14.20
N ARG A 133 -13.89 4.06 -13.43
CA ARG A 133 -13.93 3.96 -11.98
C ARG A 133 -15.29 3.43 -11.55
N VAL A 134 -15.27 2.42 -10.69
CA VAL A 134 -16.47 1.82 -10.12
C VAL A 134 -16.38 1.97 -8.62
N ALA A 135 -17.32 2.70 -8.02
CA ALA A 135 -17.36 2.88 -6.58
C ALA A 135 -17.71 1.57 -5.86
N ARG A 136 -16.99 1.27 -4.78
CA ARG A 136 -17.32 0.16 -3.88
C ARG A 136 -18.60 0.49 -3.08
N ARG A 137 -19.39 -0.53 -2.75
CA ARG A 137 -20.63 -0.36 -2.00
C ARG A 137 -20.34 0.04 -0.55
N ARG A 138 -20.94 1.15 -0.10
CA ARG A 138 -20.82 1.64 1.27
C ARG A 138 -21.67 0.87 2.27
N GLU A 139 -22.85 0.44 1.84
CA GLU A 139 -23.87 -0.19 2.67
C GLU A 139 -23.41 -1.54 3.25
N GLU A 140 -22.45 -2.19 2.60
CA GLU A 140 -21.89 -3.47 2.99
C GLU A 140 -20.47 -3.36 3.62
N GLY A 141 -20.11 -2.18 4.16
CA GLY A 141 -18.81 -1.97 4.82
C GLY A 141 -17.63 -1.84 3.86
N PHE A 142 -17.86 -1.39 2.63
CA PHE A 142 -16.88 -1.31 1.54
C PHE A 142 -16.40 -2.67 1.00
N GLY A 143 -17.07 -3.75 1.36
CA GLY A 143 -16.86 -5.07 0.78
C GLY A 143 -17.01 -5.02 -0.74
N TRP A 144 -16.22 -5.81 -1.40
CA TRP A 144 -16.22 -5.97 -2.85
C TRP A 144 -16.80 -7.34 -3.19
N ASP A 145 -17.53 -7.42 -4.29
CA ASP A 145 -17.94 -8.68 -4.90
C ASP A 145 -17.52 -8.72 -6.38
N PRO A 146 -17.41 -9.91 -7.00
CA PRO A 146 -17.02 -10.04 -8.41
C PRO A 146 -17.92 -9.25 -9.37
N ASP A 147 -19.19 -9.00 -9.02
CA ASP A 147 -20.13 -8.23 -9.84
C ASP A 147 -19.76 -6.74 -9.89
N SER A 148 -18.96 -6.25 -8.93
CA SER A 148 -18.42 -4.88 -8.94
C SER A 148 -17.51 -4.62 -10.14
N LEU A 149 -16.98 -5.64 -10.80
CA LEU A 149 -16.23 -5.49 -12.06
C LEU A 149 -17.11 -4.94 -13.18
N GLY A 150 -18.40 -5.31 -13.20
CA GLY A 150 -19.33 -4.93 -14.25
C GLY A 150 -18.87 -5.43 -15.63
N ASP A 151 -19.19 -4.65 -16.66
CA ASP A 151 -18.78 -4.94 -18.03
C ASP A 151 -17.30 -4.57 -18.25
N LEU A 152 -16.52 -5.51 -18.81
CA LEU A 152 -15.10 -5.38 -19.09
C LEU A 152 -14.80 -5.16 -20.58
N GLU A 153 -15.80 -4.93 -21.43
CA GLU A 153 -15.59 -4.61 -22.84
C GLU A 153 -14.69 -3.36 -23.00
N GLY A 154 -13.63 -3.49 -23.78
CA GLY A 154 -12.65 -2.41 -24.00
C GLY A 154 -11.76 -2.12 -22.77
N ILE A 155 -11.68 -3.01 -21.79
CA ILE A 155 -10.75 -2.93 -20.67
C ILE A 155 -9.54 -3.85 -20.94
N SER A 156 -8.34 -3.29 -20.84
CA SER A 156 -7.07 -4.04 -20.97
C SER A 156 -6.44 -4.36 -19.60
N VAL A 157 -6.74 -3.55 -18.58
CA VAL A 157 -6.16 -3.69 -17.24
C VAL A 157 -7.23 -3.45 -16.18
N VAL A 158 -7.23 -4.30 -15.15
CA VAL A 158 -7.97 -4.07 -13.91
C VAL A 158 -6.99 -3.96 -12.77
N PHE A 159 -7.09 -2.90 -11.95
CA PHE A 159 -6.35 -2.74 -10.71
C PHE A 159 -7.21 -3.13 -9.51
N LEU A 160 -6.69 -4.01 -8.68
CA LEU A 160 -7.30 -4.45 -7.42
C LEU A 160 -6.29 -4.27 -6.28
N CYS A 161 -6.66 -3.52 -5.24
CA CYS A 161 -5.86 -3.39 -4.02
C CYS A 161 -6.34 -4.38 -2.96
N ASN A 162 -5.47 -5.26 -2.49
CA ASN A 162 -5.84 -6.28 -1.51
C ASN A 162 -4.73 -6.53 -0.48
N PRO A 163 -4.91 -6.14 0.80
CA PRO A 163 -6.01 -5.34 1.38
C PRO A 163 -6.12 -3.95 0.79
N ASN A 164 -7.35 -3.45 0.67
CA ASN A 164 -7.60 -2.17 0.03
C ASN A 164 -7.21 -0.96 0.90
N ASN A 165 -6.60 0.02 0.29
CA ASN A 165 -6.32 1.33 0.89
C ASN A 165 -7.23 2.39 0.21
N PRO A 166 -8.13 3.10 0.95
CA PRO A 166 -8.05 3.37 2.38
C PRO A 166 -8.99 2.51 3.27
N THR A 167 -9.77 1.58 2.72
CA THR A 167 -10.85 0.93 3.46
C THR A 167 -10.37 -0.13 4.47
N GLY A 168 -9.21 -0.74 4.21
CA GLY A 168 -8.71 -1.86 5.01
C GLY A 168 -9.39 -3.20 4.70
N ASP A 169 -10.40 -3.20 3.84
CA ASP A 169 -11.11 -4.37 3.39
C ASP A 169 -10.20 -5.35 2.65
N ALA A 170 -10.41 -6.64 2.82
CA ALA A 170 -9.61 -7.68 2.19
C ALA A 170 -10.51 -8.78 1.62
N LEU A 171 -10.15 -9.24 0.44
CA LEU A 171 -10.72 -10.40 -0.22
C LEU A 171 -9.88 -11.64 0.12
N ASP A 172 -10.51 -12.78 0.22
CA ASP A 172 -9.80 -14.04 0.28
C ASP A 172 -9.21 -14.43 -1.09
N GLN A 173 -8.38 -15.48 -1.11
CA GLN A 173 -7.77 -15.95 -2.36
C GLN A 173 -8.82 -16.38 -3.39
N GLY A 174 -9.91 -17.02 -2.95
CA GLY A 174 -10.98 -17.50 -3.84
C GLY A 174 -11.68 -16.35 -4.54
N GLU A 175 -12.01 -15.29 -3.82
CA GLU A 175 -12.63 -14.07 -4.36
C GLU A 175 -11.69 -13.36 -5.37
N VAL A 176 -10.38 -13.28 -5.07
CA VAL A 176 -9.41 -12.70 -6.01
C VAL A 176 -9.27 -13.56 -7.27
N LEU A 177 -9.25 -14.89 -7.13
CA LEU A 177 -9.14 -15.81 -8.29
C LEU A 177 -10.42 -15.82 -9.14
N GLU A 178 -11.60 -15.64 -8.54
CA GLU A 178 -12.84 -15.45 -9.29
C GLU A 178 -12.79 -14.18 -10.13
N ALA A 179 -12.31 -13.07 -9.54
CA ALA A 179 -12.08 -11.84 -10.28
C ALA A 179 -11.07 -12.04 -11.42
N ALA A 180 -9.96 -12.74 -11.14
CA ALA A 180 -8.92 -13.03 -12.13
C ALA A 180 -9.48 -13.82 -13.31
N ALA A 181 -10.32 -14.83 -13.05
CA ALA A 181 -10.96 -15.61 -14.11
C ALA A 181 -11.83 -14.75 -15.04
N ARG A 182 -12.68 -13.89 -14.47
CA ARG A 182 -13.54 -12.95 -15.23
C ARG A 182 -12.72 -11.96 -16.06
N VAL A 183 -11.65 -11.40 -15.47
CA VAL A 183 -10.75 -10.45 -16.14
C VAL A 183 -10.02 -11.15 -17.29
N LYS A 184 -9.56 -12.39 -17.08
CA LYS A 184 -8.88 -13.21 -18.09
C LYS A 184 -9.82 -13.57 -19.25
N GLU A 185 -11.08 -13.94 -18.96
CA GLU A 185 -12.10 -14.20 -19.99
C GLU A 185 -12.36 -12.97 -20.86
N ALA A 186 -12.27 -11.76 -20.31
CA ALA A 186 -12.36 -10.51 -21.06
C ALA A 186 -11.07 -10.15 -21.84
N GLY A 187 -10.01 -10.96 -21.73
CA GLY A 187 -8.71 -10.72 -22.37
C GLY A 187 -7.82 -9.72 -21.64
N ALA A 188 -8.29 -9.15 -20.53
CA ALA A 188 -7.57 -8.15 -19.74
C ALA A 188 -6.56 -8.79 -18.76
N VAL A 189 -5.71 -7.95 -18.16
CA VAL A 189 -4.77 -8.31 -17.09
C VAL A 189 -5.29 -7.80 -15.76
N LEU A 190 -5.36 -8.65 -14.74
CA LEU A 190 -5.58 -8.26 -13.35
C LEU A 190 -4.23 -7.97 -12.68
N ILE A 191 -4.05 -6.74 -12.20
CA ILE A 191 -2.91 -6.31 -11.39
C ILE A 191 -3.41 -6.19 -9.94
N VAL A 192 -2.97 -7.11 -9.07
CA VAL A 192 -3.28 -7.08 -7.65
C VAL A 192 -2.17 -6.35 -6.90
N ASP A 193 -2.52 -5.24 -6.23
CA ASP A 193 -1.60 -4.54 -5.33
C ASP A 193 -1.70 -5.14 -3.93
N GLU A 194 -0.71 -5.91 -3.56
CA GLU A 194 -0.56 -6.56 -2.26
C GLU A 194 0.40 -5.80 -1.32
N ALA A 195 0.43 -4.46 -1.39
CA ALA A 195 1.31 -3.64 -0.55
C ALA A 195 1.08 -3.78 0.95
N PHE A 196 -0.03 -4.37 1.37
CA PHE A 196 -0.40 -4.61 2.76
C PHE A 196 -0.66 -6.10 3.07
N ALA A 197 -0.49 -7.00 2.12
CA ALA A 197 -0.78 -8.43 2.31
C ALA A 197 0.18 -9.10 3.32
N ASP A 198 1.39 -8.55 3.55
CA ASP A 198 2.28 -9.07 4.58
C ASP A 198 1.69 -9.03 6.00
N PHE A 199 0.68 -8.18 6.26
CA PHE A 199 -0.04 -8.13 7.55
C PHE A 199 -1.13 -9.19 7.68
N VAL A 200 -1.46 -9.89 6.58
CA VAL A 200 -2.48 -10.94 6.48
C VAL A 200 -2.08 -11.91 5.35
N PRO A 201 -0.96 -12.65 5.52
CA PRO A 201 -0.28 -13.35 4.42
C PRO A 201 -1.14 -14.43 3.75
N GLU A 202 -2.15 -14.96 4.44
CA GLU A 202 -3.05 -15.99 3.93
C GLU A 202 -3.90 -15.57 2.74
N ILE A 203 -4.05 -14.26 2.47
CA ILE A 203 -4.83 -13.78 1.31
C ILE A 203 -4.00 -13.60 0.05
N SER A 204 -2.67 -13.70 0.13
CA SER A 204 -1.78 -13.44 -1.02
C SER A 204 -2.00 -14.43 -2.15
N VAL A 205 -2.12 -13.90 -3.37
CA VAL A 205 -2.20 -14.68 -4.61
C VAL A 205 -0.88 -14.68 -5.40
N ALA A 206 0.21 -14.22 -4.79
CA ALA A 206 1.51 -14.12 -5.46
C ALA A 206 2.02 -15.46 -6.04
N ALA A 207 1.73 -16.59 -5.37
CA ALA A 207 2.09 -17.92 -5.85
C ALA A 207 1.22 -18.41 -7.03
N MET A 208 0.12 -17.72 -7.34
CA MET A 208 -0.90 -18.11 -8.32
C MET A 208 -0.83 -17.28 -9.61
N VAL A 209 0.22 -16.44 -9.77
CA VAL A 209 0.39 -15.60 -10.97
C VAL A 209 0.46 -16.42 -12.25
N ASP A 210 -0.17 -15.87 -13.29
CA ASP A 210 -0.16 -16.43 -14.64
C ASP A 210 -0.02 -15.30 -15.68
N GLU A 211 -0.26 -15.59 -16.96
CA GLU A 211 -0.13 -14.61 -18.03
C GLU A 211 -1.06 -13.39 -17.93
N LYS A 212 -2.14 -13.49 -17.13
CA LYS A 212 -3.15 -12.42 -16.96
C LYS A 212 -3.39 -12.02 -15.49
N LEU A 213 -2.72 -12.65 -14.53
CA LEU A 213 -2.74 -12.30 -13.11
C LEU A 213 -1.32 -11.93 -12.66
N TRP A 214 -1.11 -10.67 -12.31
CA TRP A 214 0.18 -10.15 -11.82
C TRP A 214 0.01 -9.53 -10.44
N VAL A 215 1.05 -9.61 -9.61
CA VAL A 215 1.00 -9.13 -8.23
C VAL A 215 2.11 -8.10 -7.98
N ALA A 216 1.73 -6.89 -7.58
CA ALA A 216 2.66 -5.85 -7.13
C ALA A 216 2.86 -5.95 -5.61
N ARG A 217 4.11 -5.99 -5.16
CA ARG A 217 4.48 -6.05 -3.74
C ARG A 217 5.22 -4.79 -3.31
N SER A 218 5.02 -4.38 -2.07
CA SER A 218 5.73 -3.24 -1.48
C SER A 218 6.21 -3.58 -0.08
N PHE A 219 7.50 -3.76 0.10
CA PHE A 219 8.11 -4.10 1.39
C PHE A 219 8.33 -2.88 2.31
N THR A 220 7.95 -1.69 1.84
CA THR A 220 8.17 -0.42 2.55
C THR A 220 7.34 -0.26 3.82
N LYS A 221 6.14 -0.86 3.89
CA LYS A 221 5.22 -0.72 5.03
C LYS A 221 5.48 -1.76 6.09
N PHE A 222 5.54 -3.03 5.68
CA PHE A 222 5.71 -4.15 6.59
C PHE A 222 7.08 -4.15 7.25
N PHE A 223 8.16 -3.98 6.49
CA PHE A 223 9.51 -3.87 7.04
C PHE A 223 9.89 -2.46 7.51
N ALA A 224 8.95 -1.53 7.53
CA ALA A 224 9.15 -0.15 8.00
C ALA A 224 10.39 0.57 7.38
N ILE A 225 10.61 0.37 6.08
CA ILE A 225 11.71 0.96 5.31
C ILE A 225 11.21 1.87 4.16
N PRO A 226 10.24 2.79 4.40
CA PRO A 226 9.63 3.56 3.31
C PRO A 226 10.64 4.44 2.56
N GLY A 227 11.69 4.90 3.25
CA GLY A 227 12.75 5.73 2.65
C GLY A 227 13.69 4.97 1.72
N LEU A 228 13.84 3.65 1.88
CA LEU A 228 14.73 2.84 1.06
C LEU A 228 14.12 2.46 -0.30
N ARG A 229 12.79 2.44 -0.41
CA ARG A 229 12.09 2.20 -1.68
C ARG A 229 12.31 0.79 -2.24
N LEU A 230 11.78 -0.25 -1.61
CA LEU A 230 11.85 -1.64 -2.08
C LEU A 230 10.45 -2.18 -2.39
N GLY A 231 10.31 -2.84 -3.53
CA GLY A 231 9.14 -3.58 -3.97
C GLY A 231 9.52 -4.60 -5.04
N CYS A 232 8.53 -5.31 -5.54
CA CYS A 232 8.68 -6.13 -6.74
C CYS A 232 7.34 -6.28 -7.47
N LEU A 233 7.43 -6.66 -8.74
CA LEU A 233 6.31 -7.21 -9.50
C LEU A 233 6.54 -8.72 -9.62
N VAL A 234 5.53 -9.51 -9.30
CA VAL A 234 5.49 -10.97 -9.54
C VAL A 234 4.61 -11.21 -10.75
N CYS A 235 5.17 -11.82 -11.79
CA CYS A 235 4.50 -12.03 -13.07
C CYS A 235 5.06 -13.26 -13.80
N ASP A 236 4.36 -13.71 -14.82
CA ASP A 236 4.74 -14.89 -15.58
C ASP A 236 5.96 -14.65 -16.49
N ASP A 237 5.99 -13.49 -17.18
CA ASP A 237 7.05 -13.10 -18.12
C ASP A 237 7.87 -11.92 -17.56
N ALA A 238 8.62 -12.21 -16.49
CA ALA A 238 9.42 -11.19 -15.80
C ALA A 238 10.56 -10.64 -16.69
N GLU A 239 11.15 -11.43 -17.57
CA GLU A 239 12.23 -10.99 -18.47
C GLU A 239 11.73 -9.88 -19.42
N ARG A 240 10.59 -10.10 -20.07
CA ARG A 240 9.95 -9.09 -20.95
C ARG A 240 9.62 -7.81 -20.19
N ILE A 241 9.12 -7.94 -18.96
CA ILE A 241 8.74 -6.77 -18.16
C ILE A 241 9.97 -6.03 -17.66
N GLN A 242 11.01 -6.75 -17.21
CA GLN A 242 12.29 -6.15 -16.80
C GLN A 242 12.95 -5.35 -17.93
N ALA A 243 12.81 -5.79 -19.19
CA ALA A 243 13.33 -5.04 -20.35
C ALA A 243 12.70 -3.65 -20.55
N LEU A 244 11.55 -3.36 -19.91
CA LEU A 244 10.91 -2.03 -19.93
C LEU A 244 11.42 -1.11 -18.80
N GLN A 245 12.25 -1.63 -17.91
CA GLN A 245 12.73 -0.93 -16.72
C GLN A 245 14.12 -0.30 -16.99
N PRO A 246 14.42 0.88 -16.43
CA PRO A 246 15.80 1.37 -16.42
C PRO A 246 16.71 0.39 -15.67
N SER A 247 17.98 0.34 -16.11
CA SER A 247 18.99 -0.47 -15.39
C SER A 247 19.15 0.01 -13.94
N TRP A 248 19.40 -0.91 -13.03
CA TRP A 248 19.60 -0.65 -11.60
C TRP A 248 18.47 0.10 -10.91
N PRO A 249 17.22 -0.37 -11.00
CA PRO A 249 16.07 0.31 -10.40
C PRO A 249 16.11 0.31 -8.86
N VAL A 250 16.71 -0.70 -8.25
CA VAL A 250 16.84 -0.82 -6.79
C VAL A 250 18.25 -0.47 -6.36
N ASN A 251 18.38 0.46 -5.41
CA ASN A 251 19.68 0.85 -4.86
C ASN A 251 20.26 -0.25 -3.94
N ALA A 252 21.59 -0.30 -3.80
CA ALA A 252 22.28 -1.32 -3.01
C ALA A 252 21.82 -1.39 -1.55
N VAL A 253 21.51 -0.25 -0.93
CA VAL A 253 21.04 -0.17 0.46
C VAL A 253 19.69 -0.82 0.63
N ALA A 254 18.77 -0.56 -0.30
CA ALA A 254 17.45 -1.18 -0.31
C ALA A 254 17.54 -2.70 -0.56
N ALA A 255 18.43 -3.13 -1.46
CA ALA A 255 18.66 -4.53 -1.75
C ALA A 255 19.19 -5.28 -0.52
N ALA A 256 20.24 -4.78 0.11
CA ALA A 256 20.82 -5.39 1.31
C ALA A 256 19.82 -5.47 2.48
N ALA A 257 19.09 -4.37 2.73
CA ALA A 257 18.04 -4.35 3.76
C ALA A 257 16.92 -5.35 3.45
N GLY A 258 16.50 -5.43 2.18
CA GLY A 258 15.43 -6.33 1.74
C GLY A 258 15.80 -7.80 1.85
N ILE A 259 17.03 -8.17 1.45
CA ILE A 259 17.56 -9.52 1.60
C ILE A 259 17.54 -9.96 3.07
N SER A 260 18.06 -9.11 3.95
CA SER A 260 18.09 -9.39 5.39
C SER A 260 16.69 -9.48 5.99
N ALA A 261 15.78 -8.56 5.64
CA ALA A 261 14.41 -8.54 6.14
C ALA A 261 13.59 -9.74 5.67
N ALA A 262 13.72 -10.14 4.40
CA ALA A 262 13.01 -11.30 3.84
C ALA A 262 13.45 -12.63 4.48
N ARG A 263 14.65 -12.69 5.05
CA ARG A 263 15.23 -13.86 5.74
C ARG A 263 14.98 -13.86 7.25
N ASP A 264 14.08 -13.01 7.76
CA ASP A 264 13.75 -12.91 9.19
C ASP A 264 12.30 -13.37 9.45
N PRO A 265 12.06 -14.69 9.53
CA PRO A 265 10.73 -15.23 9.78
C PRO A 265 10.23 -14.89 11.20
N GLU A 266 11.12 -14.75 12.19
CA GLU A 266 10.74 -14.41 13.57
C GLU A 266 10.14 -12.99 13.62
N PHE A 267 10.75 -12.03 12.93
CA PHE A 267 10.18 -10.69 12.79
C PHE A 267 8.83 -10.72 12.08
N THR A 268 8.73 -11.49 11.00
CA THR A 268 7.50 -11.59 10.20
C THR A 268 6.34 -12.10 11.04
N GLU A 269 6.51 -13.22 11.75
CA GLU A 269 5.49 -13.79 12.63
C GLU A 269 5.10 -12.83 13.77
N ALA A 270 6.09 -12.24 14.41
CA ALA A 270 5.86 -11.28 15.50
C ALA A 270 5.10 -10.04 15.01
N ALA A 271 5.45 -9.52 13.82
CA ALA A 271 4.82 -8.35 13.24
C ALA A 271 3.34 -8.60 12.87
N VAL A 272 3.04 -9.73 12.25
CA VAL A 272 1.66 -10.12 11.90
C VAL A 272 0.80 -10.20 13.18
N ALA A 273 1.26 -10.94 14.19
CA ALA A 273 0.53 -11.14 15.43
C ALA A 273 0.31 -9.82 16.21
N GLU A 274 1.38 -9.03 16.35
CA GLU A 274 1.30 -7.79 17.16
C GLU A 274 0.46 -6.72 16.46
N VAL A 275 0.59 -6.54 15.13
CA VAL A 275 -0.23 -5.58 14.40
C VAL A 275 -1.70 -5.96 14.43
N ALA A 276 -2.04 -7.24 14.30
CA ALA A 276 -3.42 -7.71 14.43
C ALA A 276 -3.99 -7.41 15.83
N ARG A 277 -3.21 -7.64 16.89
CA ARG A 277 -3.59 -7.33 18.27
C ARG A 277 -3.80 -5.83 18.49
N LEU A 278 -2.87 -5.00 18.03
CA LEU A 278 -2.93 -3.54 18.16
C LEU A 278 -4.10 -2.96 17.36
N ARG A 279 -4.34 -3.47 16.15
CA ARG A 279 -5.47 -3.08 15.30
C ARG A 279 -6.80 -3.34 15.99
N GLN A 280 -6.98 -4.55 16.53
CA GLN A 280 -8.21 -4.91 17.23
C GLN A 280 -8.46 -4.04 18.46
N ARG A 281 -7.41 -3.74 19.24
CA ARG A 281 -7.53 -2.85 20.40
C ARG A 281 -7.88 -1.43 20.00
N LEU A 282 -7.26 -0.91 18.94
CA LEU A 282 -7.56 0.43 18.42
C LEU A 282 -9.00 0.49 17.89
N PHE A 283 -9.44 -0.54 17.14
CA PHE A 283 -10.81 -0.64 16.67
C PHE A 283 -11.83 -0.53 17.81
N VAL A 284 -11.70 -1.36 18.84
CA VAL A 284 -12.60 -1.36 20.01
C VAL A 284 -12.59 0.00 20.72
N ALA A 285 -11.41 0.63 20.85
CA ALA A 285 -11.30 1.92 21.51
C ALA A 285 -11.95 3.06 20.73
N LEU A 286 -11.93 3.01 19.39
CA LEU A 286 -12.61 3.97 18.51
C LEU A 286 -14.12 3.72 18.45
N ASP A 287 -14.55 2.46 18.39
CA ASP A 287 -15.95 2.04 18.35
C ASP A 287 -16.70 2.40 19.64
N ALA A 288 -15.98 2.52 20.75
CA ALA A 288 -16.54 3.01 22.03
C ALA A 288 -16.86 4.51 22.05
N LEU A 289 -16.51 5.27 21.02
CA LEU A 289 -16.83 6.70 20.87
C LEU A 289 -18.05 6.84 19.98
N ALA A 290 -19.18 7.27 20.55
CA ALA A 290 -20.51 7.22 19.92
C ALA A 290 -20.61 8.02 18.59
N GLU A 291 -19.76 9.03 18.41
CA GLU A 291 -19.71 9.87 17.22
C GLU A 291 -18.85 9.27 16.09
N LEU A 292 -18.17 8.14 16.34
CA LEU A 292 -17.33 7.46 15.37
C LEU A 292 -17.92 6.13 14.92
N GLN A 293 -17.60 5.78 13.70
CA GLN A 293 -17.83 4.44 13.13
C GLN A 293 -16.55 3.94 12.48
N PRO A 294 -15.71 3.19 13.20
CA PRO A 294 -14.57 2.52 12.59
C PRO A 294 -15.04 1.34 11.74
N PHE A 295 -14.37 1.09 10.62
CA PHE A 295 -14.62 -0.07 9.78
C PHE A 295 -13.58 -1.16 10.07
N PRO A 296 -13.99 -2.45 10.11
CA PRO A 296 -13.05 -3.54 10.22
C PRO A 296 -12.02 -3.52 9.08
N GLY A 297 -10.77 -3.83 9.39
CA GLY A 297 -9.71 -3.85 8.40
C GLY A 297 -8.73 -5.00 8.64
N ALA A 298 -8.06 -5.46 7.57
CA ALA A 298 -7.07 -6.53 7.61
C ALA A 298 -5.62 -6.02 7.72
N ALA A 299 -5.35 -4.79 7.26
CA ALA A 299 -4.01 -4.19 7.24
C ALA A 299 -3.64 -3.47 8.56
N ASN A 300 -2.56 -2.70 8.55
CA ASN A 300 -2.09 -1.92 9.69
C ASN A 300 -2.73 -0.52 9.79
N PHE A 301 -3.99 -0.40 9.43
CA PHE A 301 -4.78 0.84 9.54
C PHE A 301 -6.28 0.53 9.62
N LEU A 302 -7.05 1.54 10.02
CA LEU A 302 -8.52 1.51 10.05
C LEU A 302 -9.05 2.73 9.29
N LEU A 303 -10.12 2.54 8.51
CA LEU A 303 -10.98 3.60 8.03
C LEU A 303 -11.98 3.95 9.13
N VAL A 304 -12.24 5.23 9.32
CA VAL A 304 -13.17 5.73 10.34
C VAL A 304 -14.07 6.77 9.71
N HIS A 305 -15.38 6.68 9.97
CA HIS A 305 -16.33 7.76 9.72
C HIS A 305 -16.54 8.54 11.02
N GLY A 306 -16.57 9.85 10.94
CA GLY A 306 -16.74 10.72 12.11
C GLY A 306 -17.15 12.15 11.72
N PRO A 307 -17.24 13.07 12.68
CA PRO A 307 -17.70 14.43 12.40
C PRO A 307 -16.78 15.21 11.44
N ASP A 308 -17.39 15.99 10.56
CA ASP A 308 -16.67 16.91 9.67
C ASP A 308 -15.72 17.82 10.44
N GLY A 309 -14.54 18.07 9.87
CA GLY A 309 -13.52 18.95 10.45
C GLY A 309 -12.74 18.34 11.60
N LEU A 310 -12.99 17.06 11.97
CA LEU A 310 -12.22 16.40 13.04
C LEU A 310 -10.74 16.27 12.66
N THR A 311 -10.42 15.97 11.42
CA THR A 311 -9.03 15.85 10.94
C THR A 311 -8.24 17.14 11.09
N GLU A 312 -8.86 18.29 10.82
CA GLU A 312 -8.25 19.61 10.97
C GLU A 312 -8.10 20.00 12.45
N ARG A 313 -9.07 19.64 13.31
CA ARG A 313 -8.96 19.87 14.76
C ARG A 313 -7.81 19.07 15.36
N LEU A 314 -7.68 17.79 15.01
CA LEU A 314 -6.58 16.94 15.43
C LEU A 314 -5.22 17.46 14.93
N ALA A 315 -5.14 17.92 13.67
CA ALA A 315 -3.91 18.46 13.11
C ALA A 315 -3.41 19.69 13.88
N ARG A 316 -4.31 20.58 14.35
CA ARG A 316 -3.94 21.73 15.20
C ARG A 316 -3.32 21.34 16.54
N ARG A 317 -3.61 20.12 17.00
CA ARG A 317 -3.00 19.52 18.21
C ARG A 317 -1.73 18.74 17.93
N GLY A 318 -1.25 18.73 16.67
CA GLY A 318 -0.10 17.94 16.27
C GLY A 318 -0.39 16.44 16.10
N VAL A 319 -1.67 16.05 16.01
CA VAL A 319 -2.10 14.69 15.72
C VAL A 319 -2.53 14.60 14.26
N LEU A 320 -1.78 13.87 13.46
CA LEU A 320 -2.03 13.75 12.03
C LEU A 320 -2.73 12.44 11.71
N VAL A 321 -3.88 12.52 11.06
CA VAL A 321 -4.60 11.40 10.47
C VAL A 321 -4.74 11.61 8.96
N ARG A 322 -5.10 10.60 8.20
CA ARG A 322 -5.28 10.72 6.76
C ARG A 322 -6.74 11.04 6.43
N GLY A 323 -7.08 12.29 6.15
CA GLY A 323 -8.39 12.65 5.59
C GLY A 323 -8.64 11.96 4.26
N CYS A 324 -9.81 11.34 4.10
CA CYS A 324 -10.17 10.52 2.96
C CYS A 324 -11.10 11.23 1.95
N GLY A 325 -11.46 12.48 2.17
CA GLY A 325 -12.28 13.26 1.22
C GLY A 325 -11.77 13.28 -0.24
N PRO A 326 -10.45 13.24 -0.51
CA PRO A 326 -9.93 13.15 -1.88
C PRO A 326 -10.11 11.78 -2.56
N PHE A 327 -10.48 10.71 -1.85
CA PHE A 327 -10.78 9.43 -2.47
C PHE A 327 -12.18 9.44 -3.07
N GLU A 328 -12.30 9.01 -4.33
CA GLU A 328 -13.61 8.94 -4.99
C GLU A 328 -14.54 7.98 -4.23
N GLY A 329 -15.75 8.43 -3.96
CA GLY A 329 -16.71 7.67 -3.17
C GLY A 329 -16.63 7.88 -1.66
N LEU A 330 -15.67 8.68 -1.13
CA LEU A 330 -15.60 9.09 0.28
C LEU A 330 -15.79 10.60 0.40
N GLY A 331 -16.27 11.06 1.56
CA GLY A 331 -16.42 12.47 1.90
C GLY A 331 -15.39 12.92 2.96
N PRO A 332 -15.44 14.21 3.35
CA PRO A 332 -14.57 14.77 4.38
C PRO A 332 -14.80 14.18 5.78
N GLU A 333 -15.94 13.52 5.99
CA GLU A 333 -16.31 12.78 7.19
C GLU A 333 -15.50 11.48 7.38
N TYR A 334 -14.78 11.02 6.34
CA TYR A 334 -13.96 9.83 6.42
C TYR A 334 -12.50 10.16 6.63
N PHE A 335 -11.85 9.42 7.51
CA PHE A 335 -10.42 9.50 7.70
C PHE A 335 -9.82 8.11 8.00
N ARG A 336 -8.56 7.92 7.66
CA ARG A 336 -7.82 6.68 7.92
C ARG A 336 -6.78 6.92 9.00
N VAL A 337 -6.69 6.01 9.97
CA VAL A 337 -5.69 6.00 11.03
C VAL A 337 -4.78 4.79 10.91
N ALA A 338 -3.47 4.99 10.93
CA ALA A 338 -2.52 3.89 11.02
C ALA A 338 -2.59 3.23 12.41
N VAL A 339 -2.31 1.94 12.48
CA VAL A 339 -2.09 1.24 13.73
C VAL A 339 -0.66 1.53 14.21
N ARG A 340 -0.52 2.04 15.44
CA ARG A 340 0.77 2.30 16.06
C ARG A 340 0.92 1.52 17.37
N ASP A 341 2.00 1.76 18.10
CA ASP A 341 2.18 1.20 19.43
C ASP A 341 1.04 1.61 20.37
N GLU A 342 0.86 0.84 21.45
CA GLU A 342 -0.27 0.98 22.37
C GLU A 342 -0.35 2.39 23.01
N ALA A 343 0.80 2.96 23.36
CA ALA A 343 0.86 4.30 23.96
C ALA A 343 0.44 5.38 22.96
N SER A 344 0.92 5.30 21.73
CA SER A 344 0.53 6.20 20.64
C SER A 344 -0.95 6.09 20.31
N ASN A 345 -1.48 4.86 20.19
CA ASN A 345 -2.91 4.61 19.95
C ASN A 345 -3.78 5.20 21.07
N GLY A 346 -3.36 5.04 22.35
CA GLY A 346 -4.05 5.66 23.48
C GLY A 346 -4.08 7.18 23.43
N ARG A 347 -2.98 7.82 23.01
CA ARG A 347 -2.91 9.28 22.80
C ARG A 347 -3.83 9.75 21.66
N LEU A 348 -3.92 8.99 20.56
CA LEU A 348 -4.86 9.28 19.47
C LEU A 348 -6.30 9.29 19.99
N VAL A 349 -6.70 8.21 20.67
CA VAL A 349 -8.08 8.07 21.20
C VAL A 349 -8.40 9.19 22.20
N ALA A 350 -7.45 9.56 23.06
CA ALA A 350 -7.61 10.68 24.00
C ALA A 350 -7.79 12.02 23.26
N ALA A 351 -6.96 12.30 22.25
CA ALA A 351 -7.06 13.52 21.46
C ALA A 351 -8.38 13.60 20.67
N ILE A 352 -8.84 12.48 20.12
CA ILE A 352 -10.16 12.40 19.45
C ILE A 352 -11.28 12.72 20.43
N ARG A 353 -11.28 12.09 21.63
CA ARG A 353 -12.31 12.30 22.66
C ARG A 353 -12.41 13.77 23.11
N GLU A 354 -11.29 14.48 23.14
CA GLU A 354 -11.27 15.91 23.49
C GLU A 354 -11.79 16.83 22.36
N GLU A 355 -11.86 16.32 21.14
CA GLU A 355 -12.34 17.08 19.97
C GLU A 355 -13.78 16.71 19.54
N LEU A 356 -14.35 15.64 20.10
CA LEU A 356 -15.77 15.29 19.96
C LEU A 356 -16.65 16.11 20.90
#